data_d63d72ead14d2d3dde2ff8eefb38af90
#
_entry.id   d63d72ead14d2d3dde2ff8eefb38af90
#
_cell.length_a   1.000
_cell.length_b   1.000
_cell.length_c   1.000
_cell.angle_alpha   90.00
_cell.angle_beta   90.00
_cell.angle_gamma   90.00
#
_symmetry.space_group_name_H-M   'P 1'
#
loop_
_entity.id
_entity.type
_entity.pdbx_description
1 polymer ?
#
loop_
_entity_poly.entity_id
_entity_poly.type
_entity_poly.pdbx_seq_one_letter_code
_entity_poly.pdbx_strand_id
1 'polypeptide(L)'
;MDFFIQYKDILIEVLKAAIIAIAAILVYKLLIRDKSSKKVRKQAYTDELTGKGNRYLFYADLDKLIDQDKNLAVGFMDLDGFKQVNDTLGHDIGDELLKAMSLKFDEALPQNAKAYRLGGDEFAIIIEKINTKEEVILILENLKNIMNKPAVIENNTISIEYSLGVVLAIDERYSRKDLINYADNAMYYIKEHGGNDYYFHNDSLKAKLDNNVKMEKDLKKAYDNNEFGINLQPRINAEDTSKIGFEALLSWNHPVLVNLYAAYFITQAEAMGLTIKLDEYVLKTVCEKILEFKDKGYENVQIAVNISNKTALKKEFVDTICDIISSYDLPQNSLQIEMTGSIETSKLELYKVMFERLKQMNVDIIINNFDIKQESLELFKELPIDEVKISSSILSSEIINDKVFLDLIVLCKDLGYKVIVGKINDDMKLVKAIIDGADKIQGDFLFKKMDESLAEEVLINYGTYRLRIDEIIINAKKIL
;
A
#
# COMPACT_ATOMS: atom_id res chain seq x y z
N MET A 1 -2.56 -96.12 3.20
CA MET A 1 -2.46 -95.18 2.05
C MET A 1 -3.40 -93.99 2.26
N ASP A 2 -4.60 -94.16 2.81
CA ASP A 2 -5.59 -93.08 3.05
C ASP A 2 -5.16 -92.01 4.07
N PHE A 3 -4.40 -92.39 5.08
CA PHE A 3 -3.91 -91.44 6.09
C PHE A 3 -2.90 -90.43 5.52
N PHE A 4 -2.08 -90.82 4.54
CA PHE A 4 -1.19 -89.88 3.89
C PHE A 4 -1.85 -88.94 2.92
N ILE A 5 -2.96 -89.32 2.32
CA ILE A 5 -3.76 -88.45 1.39
C ILE A 5 -4.51 -87.39 2.18
N GLN A 6 -5.13 -87.76 3.29
CA GLN A 6 -5.85 -86.82 4.18
C GLN A 6 -4.93 -85.75 4.80
N TYR A 7 -3.70 -86.08 5.18
CA TYR A 7 -2.72 -85.12 5.68
C TYR A 7 -2.23 -84.18 4.59
N LYS A 8 -2.12 -84.66 3.36
CA LYS A 8 -1.73 -83.84 2.22
C LYS A 8 -2.78 -82.77 1.92
N ASP A 9 -4.10 -83.08 1.95
CA ASP A 9 -5.15 -82.16 1.70
C ASP A 9 -5.28 -81.11 2.82
N ILE A 10 -5.12 -81.48 4.06
CA ILE A 10 -5.07 -80.55 5.19
C ILE A 10 -3.87 -79.60 5.08
N LEU A 11 -2.67 -80.14 4.68
CA LEU A 11 -1.51 -79.28 4.52
C LEU A 11 -1.67 -78.26 3.38
N ILE A 12 -2.33 -78.68 2.29
CA ILE A 12 -2.63 -77.74 1.17
C ILE A 12 -3.60 -76.64 1.62
N GLU A 13 -4.63 -76.95 2.38
CA GLU A 13 -5.57 -75.98 2.89
C GLU A 13 -4.91 -75.00 3.90
N VAL A 14 -4.05 -75.47 4.78
CA VAL A 14 -3.24 -74.69 5.69
C VAL A 14 -2.32 -73.73 4.91
N LEU A 15 -1.66 -74.26 3.85
CA LEU A 15 -0.81 -73.42 2.99
C LEU A 15 -1.61 -72.34 2.24
N LYS A 16 -2.76 -72.68 1.70
CA LYS A 16 -3.62 -71.68 1.05
C LYS A 16 -4.07 -70.59 2.03
N ALA A 17 -4.50 -70.98 3.24
CA ALA A 17 -4.90 -70.00 4.28
C ALA A 17 -3.72 -69.10 4.68
N ALA A 18 -2.51 -69.65 4.80
CA ALA A 18 -1.29 -68.88 5.10
C ALA A 18 -0.96 -67.88 3.98
N ILE A 19 -1.05 -68.29 2.71
CA ILE A 19 -0.83 -67.42 1.55
C ILE A 19 -1.85 -66.27 1.51
N ILE A 20 -3.13 -66.57 1.76
CA ILE A 20 -4.18 -65.57 1.82
C ILE A 20 -3.94 -64.58 2.96
N ALA A 21 -3.55 -65.07 4.15
CA ALA A 21 -3.23 -64.20 5.29
C ALA A 21 -2.04 -63.32 5.02
N ILE A 22 -0.96 -63.81 4.41
CA ILE A 22 0.22 -63.05 4.02
C ILE A 22 -0.17 -61.98 2.96
N ALA A 23 -0.96 -62.36 1.96
CA ALA A 23 -1.44 -61.42 0.95
C ALA A 23 -2.29 -60.31 1.57
N ALA A 24 -3.18 -60.64 2.50
CA ALA A 24 -4.03 -59.66 3.23
C ALA A 24 -3.18 -58.71 4.07
N ILE A 25 -2.11 -59.21 4.75
CA ILE A 25 -1.17 -58.39 5.52
C ILE A 25 -0.38 -57.46 4.60
N LEU A 26 0.06 -57.91 3.44
CA LEU A 26 0.78 -57.09 2.46
C LEU A 26 -0.10 -55.99 1.89
N VAL A 27 -1.35 -56.31 1.52
CA VAL A 27 -2.33 -55.31 1.04
C VAL A 27 -2.63 -54.29 2.14
N TYR A 28 -2.83 -54.72 3.38
CA TYR A 28 -3.04 -53.82 4.52
C TYR A 28 -1.86 -52.89 4.77
N LYS A 29 -0.63 -53.38 4.72
CA LYS A 29 0.60 -52.57 4.83
C LYS A 29 0.72 -51.58 3.68
N LEU A 30 0.40 -51.93 2.45
CA LEU A 30 0.41 -51.06 1.30
C LEU A 30 -0.62 -49.95 1.46
N LEU A 31 -1.86 -50.24 1.91
CA LEU A 31 -2.91 -49.27 2.16
C LEU A 31 -2.56 -48.31 3.29
N ILE A 32 -1.95 -48.79 4.39
CA ILE A 32 -1.48 -47.91 5.48
C ILE A 32 -0.34 -47.02 4.98
N ARG A 33 0.60 -47.54 4.23
CA ARG A 33 1.72 -46.77 3.67
C ARG A 33 1.22 -45.70 2.71
N ASP A 34 0.22 -45.98 1.88
CA ASP A 34 -0.39 -45.02 0.98
C ASP A 34 -1.16 -43.93 1.77
N LYS A 35 -1.94 -44.27 2.80
CA LYS A 35 -2.62 -43.31 3.68
C LYS A 35 -1.62 -42.42 4.44
N SER A 36 -0.57 -42.99 5.00
CA SER A 36 0.45 -42.23 5.73
C SER A 36 1.24 -41.31 4.80
N SER A 37 1.60 -41.79 3.60
CA SER A 37 2.29 -40.97 2.60
C SER A 37 1.41 -39.83 2.08
N LYS A 38 0.09 -40.05 1.87
CA LYS A 38 -0.87 -39.04 1.51
C LYS A 38 -1.05 -37.99 2.62
N LYS A 39 -1.09 -38.39 3.89
CA LYS A 39 -1.17 -37.51 5.04
C LYS A 39 0.08 -36.64 5.16
N VAL A 40 1.27 -37.27 5.10
CA VAL A 40 2.55 -36.51 5.13
C VAL A 40 2.68 -35.57 3.94
N ARG A 41 2.28 -36.00 2.74
CA ARG A 41 2.30 -35.18 1.54
C ARG A 41 1.31 -34.00 1.68
N LYS A 42 0.09 -34.24 2.23
CA LYS A 42 -0.88 -33.17 2.48
C LYS A 42 -0.30 -32.14 3.46
N GLN A 43 0.30 -32.55 4.56
CA GLN A 43 0.93 -31.66 5.54
C GLN A 43 2.10 -30.85 4.94
N ALA A 44 2.91 -31.48 4.06
CA ALA A 44 4.05 -30.80 3.43
C ALA A 44 3.66 -29.74 2.39
N TYR A 45 2.47 -29.82 1.79
CA TYR A 45 2.05 -28.99 0.66
C TYR A 45 0.80 -28.13 0.91
N THR A 46 0.27 -28.15 2.14
CA THR A 46 -0.94 -27.40 2.49
C THR A 46 -0.63 -26.44 3.63
N ASP A 47 -1.17 -25.22 3.56
CA ASP A 47 -1.19 -24.28 4.68
C ASP A 47 -2.20 -24.76 5.74
N GLU A 48 -1.77 -24.91 6.99
CA GLU A 48 -2.59 -25.52 8.04
C GLU A 48 -3.75 -24.62 8.46
N LEU A 49 -3.60 -23.28 8.35
CA LEU A 49 -4.63 -22.33 8.75
C LEU A 49 -5.78 -22.25 7.72
N THR A 50 -5.42 -22.08 6.45
CA THR A 50 -6.39 -21.79 5.37
C THR A 50 -6.80 -23.02 4.57
N GLY A 51 -6.05 -24.11 4.67
CA GLY A 51 -6.26 -25.32 3.86
C GLY A 51 -5.86 -25.18 2.39
N LYS A 52 -5.38 -24.02 1.96
CA LYS A 52 -4.85 -23.78 0.61
C LYS A 52 -3.50 -24.46 0.40
N GLY A 53 -3.06 -24.57 -0.85
CA GLY A 53 -1.68 -24.95 -1.13
C GLY A 53 -0.72 -23.94 -0.48
N ASN A 54 0.37 -24.43 0.09
CA ASN A 54 1.40 -23.56 0.66
C ASN A 54 2.43 -23.16 -0.39
N ARG A 55 3.44 -22.39 0.00
CA ARG A 55 4.55 -21.92 -0.85
C ARG A 55 5.26 -23.05 -1.60
N TYR A 56 5.43 -24.21 -0.97
CA TYR A 56 6.08 -25.36 -1.61
C TYR A 56 5.23 -25.94 -2.74
N LEU A 57 3.91 -26.06 -2.53
CA LEU A 57 3.01 -26.51 -3.58
C LEU A 57 2.92 -25.50 -4.73
N PHE A 58 2.88 -24.20 -4.42
CA PHE A 58 2.90 -23.15 -5.42
C PHE A 58 4.11 -23.28 -6.34
N TYR A 59 5.32 -23.43 -5.78
CA TYR A 59 6.54 -23.61 -6.59
C TYR A 59 6.51 -24.89 -7.42
N ALA A 60 6.06 -25.99 -6.85
CA ALA A 60 5.99 -27.27 -7.55
C ALA A 60 4.97 -27.24 -8.71
N ASP A 61 3.81 -26.64 -8.50
CA ASP A 61 2.78 -26.51 -9.54
C ASP A 61 3.27 -25.55 -10.64
N LEU A 62 3.92 -24.43 -10.28
CA LEU A 62 4.45 -23.45 -11.23
C LEU A 62 5.58 -24.05 -12.09
N ASP A 63 6.56 -24.72 -11.48
CA ASP A 63 7.64 -25.39 -12.21
C ASP A 63 7.10 -26.41 -13.20
N LYS A 64 6.12 -27.20 -12.79
CA LYS A 64 5.46 -28.17 -13.66
C LYS A 64 4.79 -27.53 -14.88
N LEU A 65 4.15 -26.37 -14.72
CA LEU A 65 3.48 -25.66 -15.82
C LEU A 65 4.50 -25.04 -16.78
N ILE A 66 5.59 -24.48 -16.24
CA ILE A 66 6.70 -23.95 -17.04
C ILE A 66 7.34 -25.06 -17.88
N ASP A 67 7.64 -26.22 -17.26
CA ASP A 67 8.24 -27.37 -17.95
C ASP A 67 7.33 -27.93 -19.07
N GLN A 68 6.02 -27.76 -18.94
CA GLN A 68 5.04 -28.18 -19.95
C GLN A 68 4.77 -27.13 -21.04
N ASP A 69 5.48 -26.02 -21.02
CA ASP A 69 5.35 -24.92 -21.98
C ASP A 69 3.89 -24.41 -22.13
N LYS A 70 3.19 -24.27 -21.00
CA LYS A 70 1.79 -23.89 -20.98
C LYS A 70 1.62 -22.40 -20.79
N ASN A 71 0.67 -21.81 -21.50
CA ASN A 71 0.21 -20.47 -21.24
C ASN A 71 -0.45 -20.40 -19.85
N LEU A 72 -0.02 -19.43 -19.04
CA LEU A 72 -0.49 -19.23 -17.69
C LEU A 72 -0.44 -17.73 -17.26
N ALA A 73 -1.19 -17.41 -16.23
CA ALA A 73 -1.01 -16.17 -15.49
C ALA A 73 -0.63 -16.50 -14.05
N VAL A 74 0.25 -15.69 -13.49
CA VAL A 74 0.65 -15.75 -12.08
C VAL A 74 0.27 -14.45 -11.41
N GLY A 75 -0.46 -14.55 -10.30
CA GLY A 75 -0.82 -13.40 -9.46
C GLY A 75 -0.17 -13.51 -8.07
N PHE A 76 0.30 -12.39 -7.55
CA PHE A 76 0.70 -12.21 -6.15
C PHE A 76 -0.22 -11.19 -5.50
N MET A 77 -0.76 -11.54 -4.33
CA MET A 77 -1.71 -10.71 -3.58
C MET A 77 -1.23 -10.53 -2.15
N ASP A 78 -1.39 -9.33 -1.65
CA ASP A 78 -1.18 -8.93 -0.26
C ASP A 78 -2.45 -8.28 0.27
N LEU A 79 -2.84 -8.57 1.50
CA LEU A 79 -4.01 -7.97 2.13
C LEU A 79 -3.63 -6.63 2.77
N ASP A 80 -4.13 -5.54 2.21
CA ASP A 80 -3.78 -4.19 2.64
C ASP A 80 -4.31 -3.91 4.07
N GLY A 81 -3.42 -3.50 4.98
CA GLY A 81 -3.79 -3.20 6.36
C GLY A 81 -4.01 -4.42 7.28
N PHE A 82 -3.69 -5.65 6.86
CA PHE A 82 -3.88 -6.86 7.68
C PHE A 82 -3.16 -6.79 9.03
N LYS A 83 -1.98 -6.20 9.09
CA LYS A 83 -1.27 -5.96 10.35
C LYS A 83 -2.10 -5.13 11.32
N GLN A 84 -2.79 -4.10 10.82
CA GLN A 84 -3.65 -3.24 11.65
C GLN A 84 -4.85 -4.02 12.21
N VAL A 85 -5.40 -4.98 11.46
CA VAL A 85 -6.43 -5.91 11.95
C VAL A 85 -5.91 -6.70 13.14
N ASN A 86 -4.73 -7.31 13.01
CA ASN A 86 -4.09 -8.06 14.08
C ASN A 86 -3.81 -7.19 15.32
N ASP A 87 -3.28 -5.99 15.10
CA ASP A 87 -2.91 -5.07 16.17
C ASP A 87 -4.16 -4.53 16.93
N THR A 88 -5.32 -4.41 16.24
CA THR A 88 -6.55 -3.84 16.80
C THR A 88 -7.51 -4.89 17.36
N LEU A 89 -7.72 -6.00 16.65
CA LEU A 89 -8.71 -7.03 16.98
C LEU A 89 -8.09 -8.34 17.50
N GLY A 90 -6.78 -8.44 17.46
CA GLY A 90 -6.05 -9.64 17.90
C GLY A 90 -5.80 -10.65 16.79
N HIS A 91 -4.77 -11.50 17.00
CA HIS A 91 -4.35 -12.50 16.04
C HIS A 91 -5.40 -13.56 15.73
N ASP A 92 -6.27 -13.88 16.69
CA ASP A 92 -7.35 -14.89 16.47
C ASP A 92 -8.34 -14.41 15.41
N ILE A 93 -8.72 -13.13 15.44
CA ILE A 93 -9.58 -12.51 14.41
C ILE A 93 -8.85 -12.41 13.07
N GLY A 94 -7.56 -12.09 13.08
CA GLY A 94 -6.75 -12.10 11.86
C GLY A 94 -6.67 -13.48 11.21
N ASP A 95 -6.54 -14.54 12.00
CA ASP A 95 -6.55 -15.91 11.53
C ASP A 95 -7.91 -16.31 10.90
N GLU A 96 -9.02 -15.91 11.53
CA GLU A 96 -10.36 -16.12 10.97
C GLU A 96 -10.59 -15.30 9.69
N LEU A 97 -10.03 -14.09 9.60
CA LEU A 97 -10.07 -13.29 8.38
C LEU A 97 -9.30 -13.98 7.23
N LEU A 98 -8.13 -14.53 7.50
CA LEU A 98 -7.37 -15.29 6.50
C LEU A 98 -8.14 -16.54 6.01
N LYS A 99 -8.85 -17.24 6.91
CA LYS A 99 -9.76 -18.34 6.54
C LYS A 99 -10.90 -17.85 5.67
N ALA A 100 -11.54 -16.74 6.04
CA ALA A 100 -12.62 -16.14 5.27
C ALA A 100 -12.16 -15.73 3.87
N MET A 101 -11.01 -15.09 3.74
CA MET A 101 -10.41 -14.72 2.45
C MET A 101 -10.08 -15.96 1.62
N SER A 102 -9.62 -17.02 2.26
CA SER A 102 -9.38 -18.32 1.62
C SER A 102 -10.65 -18.93 1.00
N LEU A 103 -11.79 -18.82 1.67
CA LEU A 103 -13.08 -19.27 1.13
C LEU A 103 -13.58 -18.43 -0.04
N LYS A 104 -13.30 -17.12 -0.03
CA LYS A 104 -13.60 -16.23 -1.16
C LYS A 104 -12.87 -16.63 -2.44
N PHE A 105 -11.64 -17.12 -2.35
CA PHE A 105 -10.95 -17.69 -3.52
C PHE A 105 -11.68 -18.92 -4.07
N ASP A 106 -12.24 -19.79 -3.23
CA ASP A 106 -12.98 -20.96 -3.70
C ASP A 106 -14.28 -20.55 -4.42
N GLU A 107 -14.92 -19.45 -3.97
CA GLU A 107 -16.12 -18.91 -4.62
C GLU A 107 -15.78 -18.21 -5.96
N ALA A 108 -14.64 -17.51 -6.00
CA ALA A 108 -14.31 -16.61 -7.11
C ALA A 108 -13.60 -17.31 -8.28
N LEU A 109 -12.72 -18.27 -7.98
CA LEU A 109 -11.82 -18.82 -8.98
C LEU A 109 -12.44 -20.02 -9.73
N PRO A 110 -12.31 -20.05 -11.07
CA PRO A 110 -12.73 -21.17 -11.88
C PRO A 110 -11.81 -22.39 -11.71
N GLN A 111 -12.18 -23.55 -12.27
CA GLN A 111 -11.44 -24.80 -12.12
C GLN A 111 -10.01 -24.76 -12.69
N ASN A 112 -9.71 -23.87 -13.63
CA ASN A 112 -8.37 -23.66 -14.19
C ASN A 112 -7.55 -22.62 -13.43
N ALA A 113 -8.03 -22.15 -12.27
CA ALA A 113 -7.32 -21.23 -11.40
C ALA A 113 -7.19 -21.81 -9.99
N LYS A 114 -6.07 -21.54 -9.32
CA LYS A 114 -5.78 -22.09 -8.00
C LYS A 114 -5.08 -21.05 -7.15
N ALA A 115 -5.56 -20.89 -5.91
CA ALA A 115 -4.95 -20.01 -4.92
C ALA A 115 -4.07 -20.77 -3.96
N TYR A 116 -3.01 -20.09 -3.49
CA TYR A 116 -2.02 -20.58 -2.54
C TYR A 116 -1.79 -19.52 -1.47
N ARG A 117 -1.46 -19.92 -0.25
CA ARG A 117 -0.98 -19.00 0.78
C ARG A 117 0.52 -19.13 0.93
N LEU A 118 1.25 -18.03 0.78
CA LEU A 118 2.71 -18.02 0.81
C LEU A 118 3.25 -17.81 2.23
N GLY A 119 2.48 -17.15 3.09
CA GLY A 119 2.79 -16.88 4.49
C GLY A 119 2.20 -15.51 4.90
N GLY A 120 1.95 -15.30 6.20
CA GLY A 120 1.34 -14.05 6.65
C GLY A 120 0.01 -13.76 5.94
N ASP A 121 -0.07 -12.58 5.33
CA ASP A 121 -1.17 -12.05 4.52
C ASP A 121 -0.97 -12.20 3.00
N GLU A 122 0.11 -12.90 2.60
CA GLU A 122 0.46 -13.09 1.19
C GLU A 122 -0.21 -14.33 0.59
N PHE A 123 -0.86 -14.14 -0.55
CA PHE A 123 -1.44 -15.18 -1.38
C PHE A 123 -0.84 -15.17 -2.79
N ALA A 124 -0.89 -16.30 -3.46
CA ALA A 124 -0.57 -16.39 -4.88
C ALA A 124 -1.69 -17.09 -5.64
N ILE A 125 -1.81 -16.79 -6.92
CA ILE A 125 -2.79 -17.37 -7.83
C ILE A 125 -2.06 -17.87 -9.06
N ILE A 126 -2.36 -19.08 -9.52
CA ILE A 126 -1.98 -19.57 -10.84
C ILE A 126 -3.27 -19.79 -11.65
N ILE A 127 -3.32 -19.21 -12.84
CA ILE A 127 -4.40 -19.43 -13.82
C ILE A 127 -3.77 -20.14 -15.01
N GLU A 128 -4.16 -21.36 -15.28
CA GLU A 128 -3.63 -22.18 -16.37
C GLU A 128 -4.60 -22.20 -17.57
N LYS A 129 -4.09 -22.62 -18.74
CA LYS A 129 -4.90 -22.81 -19.97
C LYS A 129 -5.62 -21.51 -20.40
N ILE A 130 -4.88 -20.43 -20.39
CA ILE A 130 -5.35 -19.12 -20.90
C ILE A 130 -4.82 -18.92 -22.31
N ASN A 131 -5.58 -18.20 -23.13
CA ASN A 131 -5.17 -17.84 -24.49
C ASN A 131 -5.09 -16.32 -24.68
N THR A 132 -5.85 -15.56 -23.90
CA THR A 132 -5.92 -14.11 -24.01
C THR A 132 -5.88 -13.42 -22.65
N LYS A 133 -5.51 -12.15 -22.65
CA LYS A 133 -5.55 -11.29 -21.48
C LYS A 133 -6.97 -11.07 -20.96
N GLU A 134 -7.92 -11.00 -21.86
CA GLU A 134 -9.34 -10.76 -21.58
C GLU A 134 -9.94 -11.90 -20.74
N GLU A 135 -9.52 -13.16 -21.00
CA GLU A 135 -9.92 -14.31 -20.16
C GLU A 135 -9.47 -14.13 -18.71
N VAL A 136 -8.25 -13.64 -18.51
CA VAL A 136 -7.72 -13.38 -17.16
C VAL A 136 -8.43 -12.20 -16.50
N ILE A 137 -8.70 -11.12 -17.25
CA ILE A 137 -9.45 -9.96 -16.75
C ILE A 137 -10.82 -10.39 -16.20
N LEU A 138 -11.56 -11.23 -16.92
CA LEU A 138 -12.87 -11.71 -16.45
C LEU A 138 -12.78 -12.47 -15.12
N ILE A 139 -11.74 -13.28 -14.94
CA ILE A 139 -11.49 -14.00 -13.70
C ILE A 139 -11.17 -13.02 -12.56
N LEU A 140 -10.33 -12.02 -12.84
CA LEU A 140 -9.92 -11.03 -11.84
C LEU A 140 -11.04 -10.09 -11.45
N GLU A 141 -11.91 -9.69 -12.39
CA GLU A 141 -13.10 -8.89 -12.07
C GLU A 141 -14.08 -9.67 -11.17
N ASN A 142 -14.29 -10.97 -11.44
CA ASN A 142 -15.09 -11.82 -10.54
C ASN A 142 -14.43 -11.93 -9.17
N LEU A 143 -13.13 -12.12 -9.10
CA LEU A 143 -12.37 -12.17 -7.86
C LEU A 143 -12.54 -10.84 -7.09
N LYS A 144 -12.38 -9.71 -7.74
CA LYS A 144 -12.54 -8.37 -7.15
C LYS A 144 -13.94 -8.20 -6.56
N ASN A 145 -14.98 -8.56 -7.29
CA ASN A 145 -16.36 -8.46 -6.82
C ASN A 145 -16.65 -9.32 -5.57
N ILE A 146 -16.00 -10.46 -5.43
CA ILE A 146 -16.18 -11.36 -4.29
C ILE A 146 -15.29 -10.93 -3.13
N MET A 147 -14.05 -10.54 -3.39
CA MET A 147 -13.10 -10.10 -2.36
C MET A 147 -13.58 -8.83 -1.65
N ASN A 148 -14.18 -7.88 -2.37
CA ASN A 148 -14.69 -6.64 -1.81
C ASN A 148 -15.94 -6.81 -0.93
N LYS A 149 -16.55 -7.98 -0.89
CA LYS A 149 -17.64 -8.24 0.08
C LYS A 149 -17.07 -8.31 1.49
N PRO A 150 -17.68 -7.67 2.50
CA PRO A 150 -17.23 -7.79 3.87
C PRO A 150 -17.20 -9.24 4.36
N ALA A 151 -16.26 -9.54 5.26
CA ALA A 151 -16.22 -10.79 6.00
C ALA A 151 -16.89 -10.60 7.36
N VAL A 152 -17.84 -11.47 7.70
CA VAL A 152 -18.48 -11.46 9.03
C VAL A 152 -17.75 -12.48 9.89
N ILE A 153 -17.06 -12.00 10.93
CA ILE A 153 -16.26 -12.82 11.84
C ILE A 153 -16.74 -12.52 13.26
N GLU A 154 -17.35 -13.50 13.89
CA GLU A 154 -18.02 -13.34 15.18
C GLU A 154 -19.06 -12.19 15.13
N ASN A 155 -18.82 -11.09 15.88
CA ASN A 155 -19.68 -9.90 15.88
C ASN A 155 -19.11 -8.73 15.05
N ASN A 156 -18.01 -8.97 14.31
CA ASN A 156 -17.34 -7.93 13.52
C ASN A 156 -17.64 -8.12 12.04
N THR A 157 -17.96 -7.03 11.36
CA THR A 157 -18.02 -6.96 9.90
C THR A 157 -16.73 -6.31 9.41
N ILE A 158 -15.87 -7.08 8.75
CA ILE A 158 -14.52 -6.65 8.36
C ILE A 158 -14.44 -6.55 6.84
N SER A 159 -14.20 -5.35 6.33
CA SER A 159 -13.74 -5.13 4.96
C SER A 159 -12.23 -5.02 4.95
N ILE A 160 -11.59 -5.76 4.07
CA ILE A 160 -10.15 -5.68 3.85
C ILE A 160 -9.89 -5.47 2.38
N GLU A 161 -9.07 -4.49 2.10
CA GLU A 161 -8.57 -4.19 0.76
C GLU A 161 -7.42 -5.13 0.42
N TYR A 162 -7.07 -5.23 -0.86
CA TYR A 162 -5.95 -6.05 -1.30
C TYR A 162 -5.27 -5.45 -2.53
N SER A 163 -3.99 -5.73 -2.68
CA SER A 163 -3.19 -5.38 -3.83
C SER A 163 -2.78 -6.64 -4.58
N LEU A 164 -3.12 -6.75 -5.88
CA LEU A 164 -2.84 -7.93 -6.69
C LEU A 164 -2.02 -7.58 -7.92
N GLY A 165 -0.79 -8.05 -7.98
CA GLY A 165 0.04 -7.96 -9.18
C GLY A 165 -0.07 -9.22 -10.03
N VAL A 166 -0.20 -9.08 -11.34
CA VAL A 166 -0.41 -10.18 -12.28
C VAL A 166 0.59 -10.14 -13.42
N VAL A 167 1.19 -11.28 -13.75
CA VAL A 167 2.03 -11.45 -14.94
C VAL A 167 1.39 -12.49 -15.87
N LEU A 168 1.40 -12.21 -17.17
CA LEU A 168 0.91 -13.10 -18.20
C LEU A 168 2.10 -13.76 -18.89
N ALA A 169 2.09 -15.08 -19.00
CA ALA A 169 2.99 -15.86 -19.82
C ALA A 169 2.19 -16.52 -20.94
N ILE A 170 1.81 -15.70 -21.93
CA ILE A 170 1.11 -16.13 -23.14
C ILE A 170 2.10 -15.96 -24.29
N ASP A 171 2.44 -17.06 -24.96
CA ASP A 171 3.42 -17.10 -26.05
C ASP A 171 4.84 -16.57 -25.67
N GLU A 172 5.08 -16.31 -24.39
CA GLU A 172 6.35 -15.90 -23.82
C GLU A 172 6.83 -16.87 -22.76
N ARG A 173 8.16 -17.05 -22.68
CA ARG A 173 8.80 -17.94 -21.72
C ARG A 173 9.50 -17.16 -20.63
N TYR A 174 9.03 -17.35 -19.42
CA TYR A 174 9.65 -16.79 -18.23
C TYR A 174 10.19 -17.90 -17.34
N SER A 175 11.29 -17.63 -16.65
CA SER A 175 11.71 -18.48 -15.54
C SER A 175 10.76 -18.30 -14.35
N ARG A 176 10.72 -19.29 -13.45
CA ARG A 176 9.98 -19.15 -12.19
C ARG A 176 10.34 -17.86 -11.45
N LYS A 177 11.63 -17.53 -11.42
CA LYS A 177 12.12 -16.32 -10.77
C LYS A 177 11.55 -15.06 -11.40
N ASP A 178 11.47 -15.01 -12.73
CA ASP A 178 10.94 -13.86 -13.44
C ASP A 178 9.43 -13.69 -13.19
N LEU A 179 8.65 -14.78 -13.27
CA LEU A 179 7.21 -14.75 -13.01
C LEU A 179 6.89 -14.25 -11.59
N ILE A 180 7.64 -14.74 -10.60
CA ILE A 180 7.48 -14.30 -9.21
C ILE A 180 7.83 -12.83 -9.08
N ASN A 181 9.00 -12.41 -9.54
CA ASN A 181 9.44 -11.03 -9.42
C ASN A 181 8.51 -10.06 -10.15
N TYR A 182 8.03 -10.42 -11.34
CA TYR A 182 7.16 -9.55 -12.12
C TYR A 182 5.78 -9.40 -11.49
N ALA A 183 5.21 -10.48 -10.95
CA ALA A 183 3.94 -10.41 -10.23
C ALA A 183 4.08 -9.62 -8.92
N ASP A 184 5.13 -9.85 -8.13
CA ASP A 184 5.43 -9.13 -6.89
C ASP A 184 5.60 -7.62 -7.14
N ASN A 185 6.34 -7.26 -8.17
CA ASN A 185 6.53 -5.87 -8.56
C ASN A 185 5.24 -5.17 -9.03
N ALA A 186 4.38 -5.89 -9.74
CA ALA A 186 3.08 -5.38 -10.13
C ALA A 186 2.15 -5.21 -8.92
N MET A 187 2.24 -6.10 -7.93
CA MET A 187 1.54 -5.99 -6.64
C MET A 187 2.02 -4.77 -5.85
N TYR A 188 3.32 -4.60 -5.71
CA TYR A 188 3.89 -3.44 -5.05
C TYR A 188 3.46 -2.13 -5.73
N TYR A 189 3.45 -2.13 -7.07
CA TYR A 189 2.98 -0.99 -7.85
C TYR A 189 1.56 -0.57 -7.47
N ILE A 190 0.59 -1.51 -7.45
CA ILE A 190 -0.79 -1.16 -7.11
C ILE A 190 -0.94 -0.74 -5.64
N LYS A 191 -0.20 -1.38 -4.72
CA LYS A 191 -0.18 -1.02 -3.31
C LYS A 191 0.24 0.44 -3.08
N GLU A 192 1.23 0.92 -3.80
CA GLU A 192 1.67 2.32 -3.78
C GLU A 192 0.68 3.29 -4.44
N HIS A 193 -0.28 2.77 -5.24
CA HIS A 193 -1.26 3.58 -5.99
C HIS A 193 -2.67 3.56 -5.39
N GLY A 194 -2.79 3.22 -4.12
CA GLY A 194 -4.04 3.24 -3.41
C GLY A 194 -4.62 1.86 -3.09
N GLY A 195 -4.00 0.78 -3.58
CA GLY A 195 -4.43 -0.58 -3.29
C GLY A 195 -5.80 -0.94 -3.88
N ASN A 196 -6.41 -1.99 -3.32
CA ASN A 196 -7.78 -2.47 -3.59
C ASN A 196 -8.09 -2.73 -5.07
N ASP A 197 -7.10 -3.19 -5.83
CA ASP A 197 -7.24 -3.50 -7.25
C ASP A 197 -6.18 -4.50 -7.72
N TYR A 198 -6.18 -4.81 -9.02
CA TYR A 198 -5.14 -5.60 -9.66
C TYR A 198 -4.40 -4.81 -10.73
N TYR A 199 -3.13 -5.18 -10.98
CA TYR A 199 -2.30 -4.57 -12.01
C TYR A 199 -1.53 -5.63 -12.79
N PHE A 200 -1.53 -5.52 -14.12
CA PHE A 200 -0.74 -6.40 -14.98
C PHE A 200 0.69 -5.90 -15.13
N HIS A 201 1.63 -6.80 -14.90
CA HIS A 201 3.00 -6.54 -15.33
C HIS A 201 3.03 -6.27 -16.85
N ASN A 202 3.72 -5.23 -17.25
CA ASN A 202 3.92 -4.87 -18.64
C ASN A 202 5.41 -4.59 -18.93
N ASP A 203 5.80 -4.57 -20.22
CA ASP A 203 7.19 -4.32 -20.62
C ASP A 203 7.74 -2.98 -20.11
N SER A 204 6.90 -1.99 -19.89
CA SER A 204 7.31 -0.71 -19.29
C SER A 204 7.65 -0.88 -17.81
N LEU A 205 7.00 -1.78 -17.11
CA LEU A 205 7.35 -2.16 -15.73
C LEU A 205 8.63 -2.99 -15.70
N LYS A 206 8.80 -3.94 -16.65
CA LYS A 206 10.03 -4.73 -16.82
C LYS A 206 11.23 -3.83 -17.10
N ALA A 207 11.08 -2.86 -18.00
CA ALA A 207 12.11 -1.86 -18.25
C ALA A 207 12.42 -0.99 -17.03
N LYS A 208 11.43 -0.78 -16.13
CA LYS A 208 11.64 -0.07 -14.84
C LYS A 208 12.48 -0.87 -13.86
N LEU A 209 12.39 -2.19 -13.86
CA LEU A 209 13.04 -3.08 -12.89
C LEU A 209 14.45 -3.52 -13.30
N ASP A 210 14.68 -3.78 -14.57
CA ASP A 210 16.05 -3.97 -15.12
C ASP A 210 16.90 -2.69 -14.94
N ASN A 211 16.23 -1.58 -14.66
CA ASN A 211 16.85 -0.28 -14.39
C ASN A 211 17.16 0.00 -12.90
N ASN A 212 16.88 -0.88 -11.94
CA ASN A 212 17.25 -0.62 -10.53
C ASN A 212 18.77 -0.39 -10.35
N VAL A 213 19.57 -1.18 -11.01
CA VAL A 213 21.04 -0.99 -11.02
C VAL A 213 21.44 0.26 -11.81
N LYS A 214 20.66 0.65 -12.82
CA LYS A 214 20.87 1.85 -13.62
C LYS A 214 20.33 3.08 -12.89
N MET A 215 19.22 2.95 -12.15
CA MET A 215 18.59 4.02 -11.39
C MET A 215 19.52 4.63 -10.34
N GLU A 216 20.33 3.84 -9.63
CA GLU A 216 21.30 4.39 -8.69
C GLU A 216 22.34 5.31 -9.37
N LYS A 217 22.78 4.93 -10.58
CA LYS A 217 23.69 5.75 -11.37
C LYS A 217 22.98 6.98 -11.94
N ASP A 218 21.74 6.80 -12.34
CA ASP A 218 20.93 7.87 -12.94
C ASP A 218 20.50 8.87 -11.86
N LEU A 219 20.13 8.45 -10.65
CA LEU A 219 19.84 9.31 -9.49
C LEU A 219 21.01 10.25 -9.14
N LYS A 220 22.24 9.73 -9.15
CA LYS A 220 23.43 10.55 -8.90
C LYS A 220 23.61 11.65 -9.93
N LYS A 221 23.25 11.38 -11.18
CA LYS A 221 23.37 12.34 -12.30
C LYS A 221 22.17 13.25 -12.43
N ALA A 222 21.00 12.78 -12.00
CA ALA A 222 19.73 13.50 -12.14
C ALA A 222 19.77 14.89 -11.49
N TYR A 223 20.45 15.01 -10.34
CA TYR A 223 20.63 16.28 -9.67
C TYR A 223 21.46 17.26 -10.53
N ASP A 224 22.59 16.78 -11.05
CA ASP A 224 23.49 17.60 -11.89
C ASP A 224 22.86 17.94 -13.25
N ASN A 225 21.96 17.09 -13.74
CA ASN A 225 21.25 17.25 -15.01
C ASN A 225 19.95 18.07 -14.91
N ASN A 226 19.56 18.55 -13.72
CA ASN A 226 18.28 19.23 -13.47
C ASN A 226 17.06 18.40 -13.91
N GLU A 227 17.09 17.09 -13.64
CA GLU A 227 15.99 16.19 -14.00
C GLU A 227 14.87 16.18 -12.94
N PHE A 228 15.13 16.73 -11.74
CA PHE A 228 14.13 16.87 -10.69
C PHE A 228 13.24 18.08 -10.92
N GLY A 229 12.01 17.97 -10.44
CA GLY A 229 11.01 19.02 -10.43
C GLY A 229 10.08 18.83 -9.24
N ILE A 230 9.05 19.64 -9.17
CA ILE A 230 7.95 19.48 -8.21
C ILE A 230 6.62 19.32 -8.94
N ASN A 231 5.77 18.49 -8.37
CA ASN A 231 4.34 18.53 -8.66
C ASN A 231 3.62 19.19 -7.49
N LEU A 232 2.57 19.93 -7.78
CA LEU A 232 1.75 20.59 -6.78
C LEU A 232 0.40 19.88 -6.69
N GLN A 233 -0.03 19.53 -5.47
CA GLN A 233 -1.37 19.02 -5.24
C GLN A 233 -2.18 20.03 -4.43
N PRO A 234 -3.32 20.52 -4.95
CA PRO A 234 -4.15 21.48 -4.25
C PRO A 234 -4.68 20.96 -2.92
N ARG A 235 -4.70 21.85 -1.94
CA ARG A 235 -5.24 21.67 -0.60
C ARG A 235 -6.25 22.78 -0.33
N ILE A 236 -7.49 22.41 -0.08
CA ILE A 236 -8.62 23.34 0.05
C ILE A 236 -8.95 23.54 1.52
N ASN A 237 -9.16 24.79 1.93
CA ASN A 237 -9.70 25.08 3.25
C ASN A 237 -11.23 24.81 3.24
N ALA A 238 -11.71 23.97 4.16
CA ALA A 238 -13.10 23.53 4.19
C ALA A 238 -14.06 24.56 4.84
N GLU A 239 -13.52 25.50 5.62
CA GLU A 239 -14.30 26.61 6.21
C GLU A 239 -14.37 27.81 5.28
N ASP A 240 -13.26 28.12 4.63
CA ASP A 240 -13.13 29.23 3.70
C ASP A 240 -12.52 28.75 2.38
N THR A 241 -13.36 28.24 1.50
CA THR A 241 -12.96 27.71 0.19
C THR A 241 -12.33 28.74 -0.74
N SER A 242 -12.30 30.04 -0.37
CA SER A 242 -11.51 31.02 -1.10
C SER A 242 -10.00 30.84 -0.92
N LYS A 243 -9.60 30.11 0.12
CA LYS A 243 -8.21 29.82 0.43
C LYS A 243 -7.80 28.47 -0.13
N ILE A 244 -6.87 28.51 -1.05
CA ILE A 244 -6.23 27.34 -1.64
C ILE A 244 -4.75 27.36 -1.29
N GLY A 245 -4.21 26.21 -0.94
CA GLY A 245 -2.78 25.96 -0.82
C GLY A 245 -2.38 24.75 -1.64
N PHE A 246 -1.13 24.38 -1.53
CA PHE A 246 -0.60 23.21 -2.23
C PHE A 246 0.32 22.39 -1.32
N GLU A 247 0.45 21.13 -1.64
CA GLU A 247 1.56 20.29 -1.21
C GLU A 247 2.52 20.10 -2.38
N ALA A 248 3.79 20.42 -2.16
CA ALA A 248 4.85 20.17 -3.13
C ALA A 248 5.34 18.73 -2.99
N LEU A 249 5.27 18.00 -4.09
CA LEU A 249 5.67 16.62 -4.21
C LEU A 249 6.85 16.52 -5.18
N LEU A 250 7.98 16.02 -4.70
CA LEU A 250 9.16 15.81 -5.55
C LEU A 250 8.79 14.95 -6.75
N SER A 251 9.18 15.38 -7.94
CA SER A 251 9.04 14.65 -9.20
C SER A 251 10.39 14.44 -9.85
N TRP A 252 10.55 13.38 -10.59
CA TRP A 252 11.73 13.12 -11.39
C TRP A 252 11.33 12.91 -12.84
N ASN A 253 11.74 13.86 -13.70
CA ASN A 253 11.56 13.83 -15.14
C ASN A 253 12.63 12.96 -15.79
N HIS A 254 12.61 11.66 -15.50
CA HIS A 254 13.61 10.73 -16.01
C HIS A 254 13.49 10.59 -17.54
N PRO A 255 14.60 10.72 -18.31
CA PRO A 255 14.54 10.74 -19.77
C PRO A 255 13.99 9.47 -20.43
N VAL A 256 14.02 8.34 -19.71
CA VAL A 256 13.57 7.03 -20.21
C VAL A 256 12.34 6.51 -19.45
N LEU A 257 12.26 6.76 -18.15
CA LEU A 257 11.20 6.24 -17.28
C LEU A 257 10.14 7.31 -17.09
N VAL A 258 9.09 7.25 -17.89
CA VAL A 258 7.97 8.19 -17.78
C VAL A 258 7.12 7.84 -16.56
N ASN A 259 6.70 8.86 -15.80
CA ASN A 259 5.86 8.72 -14.59
C ASN A 259 6.49 7.89 -13.47
N LEU A 260 7.74 8.13 -13.12
CA LEU A 260 8.34 7.59 -11.89
C LEU A 260 7.62 8.16 -10.66
N TYR A 261 7.11 7.26 -9.82
CA TYR A 261 6.49 7.66 -8.56
C TYR A 261 7.55 8.04 -7.53
N ALA A 262 7.29 9.14 -6.83
CA ALA A 262 8.22 9.69 -5.84
C ALA A 262 8.65 8.66 -4.80
N ALA A 263 7.72 7.88 -4.24
CA ALA A 263 8.02 6.86 -3.24
C ALA A 263 9.09 5.85 -3.70
N TYR A 264 9.05 5.45 -4.98
CA TYR A 264 10.00 4.47 -5.51
C TYR A 264 11.44 4.97 -5.56
N PHE A 265 11.68 6.18 -6.05
CA PHE A 265 13.05 6.70 -6.13
C PHE A 265 13.51 7.38 -4.82
N ILE A 266 12.60 7.88 -3.99
CA ILE A 266 12.92 8.44 -2.67
C ILE A 266 13.55 7.36 -1.78
N THR A 267 13.00 6.13 -1.75
CA THR A 267 13.58 5.02 -0.99
C THR A 267 15.02 4.72 -1.44
N GLN A 268 15.29 4.75 -2.73
CA GLN A 268 16.64 4.57 -3.27
C GLN A 268 17.54 5.77 -2.92
N ALA A 269 17.02 6.98 -3.03
CA ALA A 269 17.74 8.20 -2.65
C ALA A 269 18.11 8.21 -1.15
N GLU A 270 17.22 7.70 -0.29
CA GLU A 270 17.48 7.51 1.15
C GLU A 270 18.63 6.52 1.38
N ALA A 271 18.60 5.35 0.74
CA ALA A 271 19.67 4.37 0.83
C ALA A 271 21.03 4.91 0.37
N MET A 272 21.02 5.85 -0.57
CA MET A 272 22.22 6.51 -1.11
C MET A 272 22.66 7.77 -0.35
N GLY A 273 21.88 8.20 0.66
CA GLY A 273 22.16 9.42 1.42
C GLY A 273 21.93 10.72 0.65
N LEU A 274 21.13 10.69 -0.42
CA LEU A 274 20.83 11.87 -1.27
C LEU A 274 19.65 12.70 -0.74
N THR A 275 18.93 12.24 0.26
CA THR A 275 17.69 12.85 0.77
C THR A 275 17.89 14.33 1.14
N ILE A 276 18.99 14.66 1.82
CA ILE A 276 19.30 16.04 2.20
C ILE A 276 19.32 16.97 0.99
N LYS A 277 20.05 16.57 -0.07
CA LYS A 277 20.17 17.38 -1.30
C LYS A 277 18.82 17.55 -2.00
N LEU A 278 17.98 16.51 -1.98
CA LEU A 278 16.64 16.56 -2.57
C LEU A 278 15.69 17.45 -1.75
N ASP A 279 15.75 17.35 -0.41
CA ASP A 279 14.97 18.21 0.48
C ASP A 279 15.38 19.69 0.32
N GLU A 280 16.67 19.99 0.24
CA GLU A 280 17.18 21.34 -0.08
C GLU A 280 16.72 21.85 -1.44
N TYR A 281 16.74 20.98 -2.47
CA TYR A 281 16.29 21.33 -3.81
C TYR A 281 14.80 21.69 -3.81
N VAL A 282 13.95 20.82 -3.22
CA VAL A 282 12.51 21.07 -3.14
C VAL A 282 12.21 22.34 -2.37
N LEU A 283 12.89 22.55 -1.23
CA LEU A 283 12.69 23.75 -0.43
C LEU A 283 13.02 25.03 -1.20
N LYS A 284 14.16 25.10 -1.90
CA LYS A 284 14.54 26.23 -2.74
C LYS A 284 13.52 26.48 -3.84
N THR A 285 13.15 25.43 -4.58
CA THR A 285 12.16 25.51 -5.65
C THR A 285 10.81 26.02 -5.15
N VAL A 286 10.39 25.57 -3.96
CA VAL A 286 9.12 26.02 -3.36
C VAL A 286 9.22 27.48 -2.90
N CYS A 287 10.34 27.91 -2.30
CA CYS A 287 10.53 29.33 -1.94
C CYS A 287 10.44 30.24 -3.18
N GLU A 288 11.08 29.85 -4.28
CA GLU A 288 11.01 30.55 -5.56
C GLU A 288 9.56 30.61 -6.10
N LYS A 289 8.85 29.48 -6.02
CA LYS A 289 7.46 29.40 -6.48
C LYS A 289 6.50 30.24 -5.64
N ILE A 290 6.70 30.32 -4.33
CA ILE A 290 5.93 31.21 -3.45
C ILE A 290 6.10 32.68 -3.87
N LEU A 291 7.34 33.09 -4.16
CA LEU A 291 7.60 34.47 -4.62
C LEU A 291 7.00 34.72 -6.00
N GLU A 292 7.08 33.76 -6.93
CA GLU A 292 6.45 33.85 -8.24
C GLU A 292 4.93 34.04 -8.12
N PHE A 293 4.28 33.28 -7.23
CA PHE A 293 2.83 33.42 -6.96
C PHE A 293 2.51 34.78 -6.33
N LYS A 294 3.33 35.27 -5.39
CA LYS A 294 3.20 36.61 -4.81
C LYS A 294 3.26 37.69 -5.88
N ASP A 295 4.26 37.64 -6.78
CA ASP A 295 4.45 38.62 -7.85
C ASP A 295 3.26 38.62 -8.85
N LYS A 296 2.58 37.49 -9.00
CA LYS A 296 1.34 37.34 -9.78
C LYS A 296 0.06 37.74 -9.02
N GLY A 297 0.18 38.20 -7.78
CA GLY A 297 -0.94 38.64 -6.94
C GLY A 297 -1.62 37.57 -6.09
N TYR A 298 -1.01 36.38 -5.96
CA TYR A 298 -1.51 35.28 -5.13
C TYR A 298 -0.80 35.26 -3.77
N GLU A 299 -0.89 36.35 -3.01
CA GLU A 299 -0.15 36.53 -1.75
C GLU A 299 -0.53 35.55 -0.62
N ASN A 300 -1.71 34.94 -0.67
CA ASN A 300 -2.23 34.06 0.38
C ASN A 300 -2.09 32.56 0.09
N VAL A 301 -1.33 32.20 -0.95
CA VAL A 301 -1.10 30.78 -1.28
C VAL A 301 -0.08 30.20 -0.33
N GLN A 302 -0.46 29.10 0.33
CA GLN A 302 0.43 28.30 1.18
C GLN A 302 0.97 27.12 0.39
N ILE A 303 2.28 26.82 0.51
CA ILE A 303 2.88 25.62 -0.07
C ILE A 303 3.59 24.82 1.03
N ALA A 304 3.20 23.55 1.19
CA ALA A 304 3.83 22.62 2.12
C ALA A 304 4.94 21.82 1.43
N VAL A 305 6.07 21.67 2.10
CA VAL A 305 7.23 20.86 1.69
C VAL A 305 7.38 19.68 2.64
N ASN A 306 7.49 18.48 2.09
CA ASN A 306 7.75 17.27 2.85
C ASN A 306 9.22 17.19 3.26
N ILE A 307 9.48 16.94 4.54
CA ILE A 307 10.83 16.70 5.10
C ILE A 307 10.81 15.40 5.89
N SER A 308 11.79 14.53 5.61
CA SER A 308 11.95 13.27 6.33
C SER A 308 12.42 13.51 7.76
N ASN A 309 11.79 12.83 8.74
CA ASN A 309 12.25 12.86 10.14
C ASN A 309 13.72 12.49 10.30
N LYS A 310 14.25 11.56 9.50
CA LYS A 310 15.66 11.16 9.53
C LYS A 310 16.59 12.31 9.15
N THR A 311 16.16 13.16 8.22
CA THR A 311 16.92 14.32 7.76
C THR A 311 16.79 15.48 8.74
N ALA A 312 15.59 15.71 9.25
CA ALA A 312 15.27 16.79 10.20
C ALA A 312 16.07 16.76 11.50
N LEU A 313 16.51 15.58 11.94
CA LEU A 313 17.28 15.40 13.17
C LEU A 313 18.79 15.69 13.02
N LYS A 314 19.26 16.00 11.81
CA LYS A 314 20.65 16.36 11.57
C LYS A 314 20.83 17.87 11.78
N LYS A 315 21.66 18.26 12.74
CA LYS A 315 21.87 19.68 13.11
C LYS A 315 22.28 20.53 11.90
N GLU A 316 23.20 20.03 11.08
CA GLU A 316 23.67 20.73 9.88
C GLU A 316 22.52 20.97 8.88
N PHE A 317 21.57 20.07 8.82
CA PHE A 317 20.41 20.22 7.94
C PHE A 317 19.45 21.30 8.44
N VAL A 318 19.21 21.38 9.76
CA VAL A 318 18.36 22.42 10.36
C VAL A 318 18.95 23.80 10.09
N ASP A 319 20.28 23.95 10.24
CA ASP A 319 20.97 25.19 9.91
C ASP A 319 20.80 25.55 8.42
N THR A 320 20.98 24.56 7.54
CA THR A 320 20.81 24.74 6.08
C THR A 320 19.38 25.16 5.71
N ILE A 321 18.34 24.53 6.29
CA ILE A 321 16.94 24.93 6.04
C ILE A 321 16.72 26.39 6.44
N CYS A 322 17.16 26.77 7.65
CA CYS A 322 16.99 28.12 8.14
C CYS A 322 17.74 29.14 7.24
N ASP A 323 18.94 28.83 6.78
CA ASP A 323 19.70 29.67 5.86
C ASP A 323 19.00 29.83 4.51
N ILE A 324 18.45 28.73 3.94
CA ILE A 324 17.67 28.77 2.71
C ILE A 324 16.46 29.67 2.90
N ILE A 325 15.61 29.44 3.90
CA ILE A 325 14.39 30.21 4.12
C ILE A 325 14.72 31.69 4.34
N SER A 326 15.77 32.00 5.12
CA SER A 326 16.20 33.40 5.39
C SER A 326 16.70 34.13 4.15
N SER A 327 17.12 33.41 3.11
CA SER A 327 17.59 34.01 1.86
C SER A 327 16.46 34.52 0.95
N TYR A 328 15.19 34.19 1.29
CA TYR A 328 14.00 34.60 0.55
C TYR A 328 13.10 35.50 1.42
N ASP A 329 12.54 36.57 0.84
CA ASP A 329 11.54 37.43 1.50
C ASP A 329 10.14 36.86 1.33
N LEU A 330 9.88 35.73 2.02
CA LEU A 330 8.62 35.02 1.91
C LEU A 330 7.47 35.76 2.62
N PRO A 331 6.25 35.76 2.06
CA PRO A 331 5.06 36.19 2.79
C PRO A 331 4.85 35.38 4.07
N GLN A 332 4.28 36.00 5.10
CA GLN A 332 3.99 35.32 6.35
C GLN A 332 3.11 34.08 6.12
N ASN A 333 3.47 32.96 6.75
CA ASN A 333 2.75 31.68 6.70
C ASN A 333 2.52 31.13 5.29
N SER A 334 3.32 31.54 4.30
CA SER A 334 3.23 31.02 2.92
C SER A 334 3.95 29.67 2.78
N LEU A 335 4.98 29.40 3.57
CA LEU A 335 5.71 28.14 3.61
C LEU A 335 5.24 27.31 4.79
N GLN A 336 4.99 26.04 4.53
CA GLN A 336 4.71 25.03 5.55
C GLN A 336 5.72 23.87 5.43
N ILE A 337 6.16 23.31 6.56
CA ILE A 337 6.99 22.12 6.61
C ILE A 337 6.12 20.95 7.08
N GLU A 338 6.00 19.93 6.24
CA GLU A 338 5.27 18.71 6.54
C GLU A 338 6.26 17.60 6.93
N MET A 339 6.25 17.19 8.20
CA MET A 339 7.12 16.16 8.72
C MET A 339 6.59 14.77 8.37
N THR A 340 7.39 13.95 7.68
CA THR A 340 7.03 12.60 7.28
C THR A 340 7.69 11.54 8.16
N GLY A 341 6.92 10.54 8.56
CA GLY A 341 7.36 9.46 9.44
C GLY A 341 6.99 9.69 10.91
N SER A 342 7.28 8.72 11.78
CA SER A 342 6.98 8.80 13.21
C SER A 342 7.97 9.69 13.95
N ILE A 343 7.46 10.51 14.88
CA ILE A 343 8.31 11.29 15.79
C ILE A 343 8.83 10.34 16.88
N GLU A 344 10.14 10.30 17.02
CA GLU A 344 10.80 9.48 18.05
C GLU A 344 10.79 10.21 19.39
N THR A 345 10.14 9.63 20.43
CA THR A 345 10.07 10.16 21.79
C THR A 345 11.44 10.52 22.37
N SER A 346 12.43 9.69 22.10
CA SER A 346 13.81 9.88 22.59
C SER A 346 14.52 11.12 22.02
N LYS A 347 13.95 11.75 21.01
CA LYS A 347 14.53 12.89 20.28
C LYS A 347 13.69 14.16 20.34
N LEU A 348 12.73 14.23 21.27
CA LEU A 348 11.76 15.31 21.40
C LEU A 348 12.40 16.70 21.45
N GLU A 349 13.44 16.86 22.25
CA GLU A 349 14.15 18.14 22.38
C GLU A 349 14.76 18.62 21.06
N LEU A 350 15.21 17.70 20.20
CA LEU A 350 15.73 18.08 18.90
C LEU A 350 14.61 18.61 17.97
N TYR A 351 13.45 17.94 17.98
CA TYR A 351 12.29 18.45 17.23
C TYR A 351 11.82 19.79 17.75
N LYS A 352 11.77 19.97 19.07
CA LYS A 352 11.37 21.23 19.70
C LYS A 352 12.25 22.40 19.23
N VAL A 353 13.57 22.24 19.34
CA VAL A 353 14.54 23.26 18.89
C VAL A 353 14.36 23.59 17.41
N MET A 354 14.21 22.58 16.56
CA MET A 354 13.97 22.78 15.13
C MET A 354 12.66 23.54 14.88
N PHE A 355 11.57 23.10 15.47
CA PHE A 355 10.24 23.69 15.26
C PHE A 355 10.18 25.12 15.79
N GLU A 356 10.77 25.42 16.96
CA GLU A 356 10.85 26.78 17.48
C GLU A 356 11.61 27.73 16.53
N ARG A 357 12.71 27.25 15.92
CA ARG A 357 13.45 28.03 14.92
C ARG A 357 12.61 28.32 13.68
N LEU A 358 11.89 27.30 13.17
CA LEU A 358 11.00 27.46 12.01
C LEU A 358 9.85 28.42 12.32
N LYS A 359 9.25 28.34 13.51
CA LYS A 359 8.21 29.28 13.97
C LYS A 359 8.69 30.72 14.04
N GLN A 360 9.94 30.98 14.46
CA GLN A 360 10.55 32.31 14.44
C GLN A 360 10.67 32.90 13.02
N MET A 361 10.63 32.03 12.02
CA MET A 361 10.68 32.41 10.60
C MET A 361 9.28 32.45 9.93
N ASN A 362 8.21 32.40 10.73
CA ASN A 362 6.81 32.32 10.26
C ASN A 362 6.51 31.12 9.35
N VAL A 363 7.12 29.98 9.63
CA VAL A 363 6.86 28.71 8.95
C VAL A 363 5.90 27.88 9.80
N ASP A 364 4.83 27.39 9.19
CA ASP A 364 3.87 26.50 9.84
C ASP A 364 4.35 25.05 9.74
N ILE A 365 4.05 24.28 10.78
CA ILE A 365 4.50 22.90 10.94
C ILE A 365 3.32 21.94 10.88
N ILE A 366 3.43 20.95 9.99
CA ILE A 366 2.42 19.92 9.77
C ILE A 366 3.03 18.58 10.16
N ILE A 367 2.31 17.77 10.93
CA ILE A 367 2.67 16.37 11.20
C ILE A 367 1.81 15.47 10.32
N ASN A 368 2.46 14.70 9.46
CA ASN A 368 1.81 13.73 8.59
C ASN A 368 1.68 12.36 9.27
N ASN A 369 0.62 11.61 8.94
CA ASN A 369 0.31 10.29 9.48
C ASN A 369 0.21 10.31 11.02
N PHE A 370 -0.59 11.23 11.54
CA PHE A 370 -0.87 11.30 12.97
C PHE A 370 -1.50 9.98 13.44
N ASP A 371 -0.78 9.23 14.28
CA ASP A 371 -1.18 7.94 14.84
C ASP A 371 -1.40 8.08 16.37
N ILE A 372 -2.54 7.59 16.86
CA ILE A 372 -2.89 7.66 18.28
C ILE A 372 -2.16 6.53 19.02
N LYS A 373 -0.90 6.69 19.32
CA LYS A 373 -0.26 5.94 20.40
C LYS A 373 -0.28 6.80 21.64
N GLN A 374 -0.67 6.24 22.78
CA GLN A 374 -0.82 6.95 24.06
C GLN A 374 0.45 7.75 24.43
N GLU A 375 1.61 7.26 24.06
CA GLU A 375 2.90 7.93 24.25
C GLU A 375 3.08 9.17 23.34
N SER A 376 2.34 9.27 22.24
CA SER A 376 2.46 10.36 21.28
C SER A 376 1.69 11.62 21.72
N LEU A 377 0.59 11.50 22.45
CA LEU A 377 -0.28 12.62 22.78
C LEU A 377 0.36 13.63 23.75
N GLU A 378 1.13 13.14 24.73
CA GLU A 378 1.86 14.03 25.66
C GLU A 378 2.99 14.76 24.92
N LEU A 379 3.61 14.10 23.96
CA LEU A 379 4.67 14.65 23.14
C LEU A 379 4.20 15.80 22.24
N PHE A 380 3.04 15.62 21.62
CA PHE A 380 2.50 16.62 20.72
C PHE A 380 2.16 17.93 21.40
N LYS A 381 1.76 17.90 22.70
CA LYS A 381 1.48 19.11 23.49
C LYS A 381 2.71 20.00 23.71
N GLU A 382 3.90 19.44 23.70
CA GLU A 382 5.14 20.17 23.92
C GLU A 382 5.76 20.77 22.66
N LEU A 383 5.28 20.33 21.47
CA LEU A 383 5.80 20.78 20.19
C LEU A 383 4.91 21.88 19.59
N PRO A 384 5.50 22.95 19.03
CA PRO A 384 4.75 24.04 18.40
C PRO A 384 4.25 23.65 17.00
N ILE A 385 3.30 22.71 16.97
CA ILE A 385 2.66 22.18 15.77
C ILE A 385 1.43 23.02 15.43
N ASP A 386 1.21 23.32 14.15
CA ASP A 386 0.06 24.07 13.68
C ASP A 386 -1.06 23.18 13.15
N GLU A 387 -0.68 22.16 12.39
CA GLU A 387 -1.62 21.29 11.69
C GLU A 387 -1.22 19.82 11.80
N VAL A 388 -2.21 18.95 11.77
CA VAL A 388 -2.02 17.49 11.68
C VAL A 388 -2.71 16.95 10.44
N LYS A 389 -2.08 16.04 9.73
CA LYS A 389 -2.64 15.42 8.52
C LYS A 389 -3.02 13.97 8.82
N ILE A 390 -4.29 13.68 8.61
CA ILE A 390 -4.91 12.36 8.80
C ILE A 390 -5.21 11.77 7.43
N SER A 391 -4.88 10.50 7.22
CA SER A 391 -5.24 9.82 5.98
C SER A 391 -6.70 9.34 6.01
N SER A 392 -7.48 9.66 4.96
CA SER A 392 -8.83 9.13 4.81
C SER A 392 -8.88 7.61 4.58
N SER A 393 -7.74 6.97 4.37
CA SER A 393 -7.66 5.50 4.33
C SER A 393 -8.10 4.86 5.65
N ILE A 394 -8.05 5.62 6.75
CA ILE A 394 -8.64 5.21 8.04
C ILE A 394 -10.15 4.99 7.91
N LEU A 395 -10.85 5.76 7.06
CA LEU A 395 -12.29 5.58 6.79
C LEU A 395 -12.63 4.34 5.96
N SER A 396 -11.68 3.79 5.24
CA SER A 396 -11.87 2.61 4.40
C SER A 396 -11.78 1.31 5.19
N SER A 397 -11.22 1.35 6.39
CA SER A 397 -11.21 0.20 7.29
C SER A 397 -12.52 0.17 8.07
N GLU A 398 -13.42 -0.75 7.75
CA GLU A 398 -14.63 -1.01 8.55
C GLU A 398 -14.32 -1.36 10.02
N ILE A 399 -13.06 -1.61 10.32
CA ILE A 399 -12.52 -1.88 11.66
C ILE A 399 -12.46 -0.62 12.50
N ILE A 400 -12.11 0.51 11.90
CA ILE A 400 -12.12 1.81 12.57
C ILE A 400 -13.50 2.40 12.29
N ASN A 401 -14.41 2.14 13.23
CA ASN A 401 -15.75 2.70 13.26
C ASN A 401 -15.67 4.20 12.91
N ASP A 402 -16.62 4.70 12.13
CA ASP A 402 -16.82 6.13 11.83
C ASP A 402 -16.60 7.03 13.05
N LYS A 403 -16.90 6.52 14.22
CA LYS A 403 -16.68 7.17 15.50
C LYS A 403 -15.20 7.41 15.80
N VAL A 404 -14.30 6.50 15.50
CA VAL A 404 -12.85 6.66 15.80
C VAL A 404 -12.24 7.77 14.95
N PHE A 405 -12.67 7.90 13.69
CA PHE A 405 -12.20 8.97 12.84
C PHE A 405 -12.68 10.34 13.34
N LEU A 406 -13.95 10.44 13.73
CA LEU A 406 -14.50 11.64 14.36
C LEU A 406 -13.79 11.96 15.67
N ASP A 407 -13.63 10.96 16.57
CA ASP A 407 -12.96 11.14 17.86
C ASP A 407 -11.51 11.62 17.68
N LEU A 408 -10.82 11.15 16.62
CA LEU A 408 -9.47 11.60 16.27
C LEU A 408 -9.46 13.07 15.84
N ILE A 409 -10.39 13.49 14.97
CA ILE A 409 -10.50 14.90 14.55
C ILE A 409 -10.79 15.79 15.76
N VAL A 410 -11.75 15.40 16.60
CA VAL A 410 -12.13 16.14 17.81
C VAL A 410 -10.92 16.27 18.74
N LEU A 411 -10.21 15.18 18.99
CA LEU A 411 -9.01 15.18 19.82
C LEU A 411 -7.94 16.14 19.30
N CYS A 412 -7.66 16.13 18.01
CA CYS A 412 -6.69 17.04 17.42
C CYS A 412 -7.11 18.51 17.59
N LYS A 413 -8.40 18.81 17.43
CA LYS A 413 -8.94 20.17 17.64
C LYS A 413 -8.89 20.59 19.10
N ASP A 414 -9.19 19.69 20.04
CA ASP A 414 -9.08 19.94 21.49
C ASP A 414 -7.64 20.21 21.92
N LEU A 415 -6.67 19.65 21.20
CA LEU A 415 -5.24 19.95 21.35
C LEU A 415 -4.82 21.29 20.70
N GLY A 416 -5.72 21.95 19.98
CA GLY A 416 -5.49 23.24 19.32
C GLY A 416 -4.94 23.14 17.89
N TYR A 417 -4.89 21.96 17.29
CA TYR A 417 -4.37 21.76 15.93
C TYR A 417 -5.47 21.91 14.89
N LYS A 418 -5.10 22.41 13.70
CA LYS A 418 -5.93 22.30 12.51
C LYS A 418 -5.76 20.92 11.90
N VAL A 419 -6.84 20.36 11.39
CA VAL A 419 -6.88 19.01 10.84
C VAL A 419 -6.97 19.05 9.32
N ILE A 420 -5.99 18.41 8.66
CA ILE A 420 -5.99 18.14 7.23
C ILE A 420 -6.44 16.70 7.01
N VAL A 421 -7.46 16.46 6.20
CA VAL A 421 -7.82 15.12 5.74
C VAL A 421 -7.29 14.91 4.34
N GLY A 422 -6.33 14.00 4.22
CA GLY A 422 -5.66 13.64 2.97
C GLY A 422 -6.21 12.38 2.31
N LYS A 423 -5.74 12.06 1.11
CA LYS A 423 -6.10 10.87 0.32
C LYS A 423 -7.60 10.70 0.06
N ILE A 424 -8.32 11.82 -0.11
CA ILE A 424 -9.74 11.80 -0.49
C ILE A 424 -9.84 11.39 -1.96
N ASN A 425 -10.34 10.18 -2.22
CA ASN A 425 -10.44 9.59 -3.55
C ASN A 425 -11.89 9.36 -4.04
N ASP A 426 -12.88 9.63 -3.18
CA ASP A 426 -14.30 9.54 -3.50
C ASP A 426 -15.14 10.60 -2.76
N ASP A 427 -16.41 10.73 -3.15
CA ASP A 427 -17.35 11.70 -2.60
C ASP A 427 -17.76 11.36 -1.16
N MET A 428 -17.88 10.09 -0.80
CA MET A 428 -18.25 9.68 0.56
C MET A 428 -17.18 10.10 1.58
N LYS A 429 -15.91 9.87 1.27
CA LYS A 429 -14.79 10.30 2.12
C LYS A 429 -14.73 11.83 2.22
N LEU A 430 -15.03 12.55 1.13
CA LEU A 430 -15.09 14.00 1.15
C LEU A 430 -16.20 14.51 2.07
N VAL A 431 -17.42 14.00 1.89
CA VAL A 431 -18.57 14.36 2.73
C VAL A 431 -18.29 14.07 4.19
N LYS A 432 -17.76 12.87 4.49
CA LYS A 432 -17.42 12.45 5.85
C LYS A 432 -16.35 13.37 6.48
N ALA A 433 -15.27 13.68 5.77
CA ALA A 433 -14.24 14.58 6.26
C ALA A 433 -14.79 15.96 6.63
N ILE A 434 -15.73 16.48 5.82
CA ILE A 434 -16.37 17.78 6.07
C ILE A 434 -17.30 17.72 7.29
N ILE A 435 -18.15 16.68 7.38
CA ILE A 435 -19.09 16.48 8.48
C ILE A 435 -18.33 16.33 9.81
N ASP A 436 -17.25 15.57 9.83
CA ASP A 436 -16.45 15.34 11.03
C ASP A 436 -15.57 16.54 11.39
N GLY A 437 -15.55 17.59 10.57
CA GLY A 437 -14.96 18.89 10.91
C GLY A 437 -13.51 19.07 10.48
N ALA A 438 -13.07 18.46 9.37
CA ALA A 438 -11.77 18.76 8.78
C ALA A 438 -11.64 20.26 8.45
N ASP A 439 -10.48 20.86 8.78
CA ASP A 439 -10.19 22.26 8.45
C ASP A 439 -9.68 22.40 7.01
N LYS A 440 -8.94 21.40 6.54
CA LYS A 440 -8.46 21.33 5.15
C LYS A 440 -8.68 19.93 4.57
N ILE A 441 -8.90 19.88 3.25
CA ILE A 441 -9.16 18.66 2.49
C ILE A 441 -8.23 18.57 1.30
N GLN A 442 -7.75 17.34 1.01
CA GLN A 442 -6.81 17.07 -0.08
C GLN A 442 -7.03 15.66 -0.65
N GLY A 443 -7.01 15.51 -1.96
CA GLY A 443 -7.05 14.19 -2.59
C GLY A 443 -7.41 14.25 -4.07
N ASP A 444 -7.22 13.11 -4.75
CA ASP A 444 -7.37 12.98 -6.20
C ASP A 444 -8.82 13.17 -6.68
N PHE A 445 -9.80 12.99 -5.79
CA PHE A 445 -11.21 13.28 -6.09
C PHE A 445 -11.46 14.77 -6.32
N LEU A 446 -10.75 15.64 -5.60
CA LEU A 446 -10.82 17.09 -5.76
C LEU A 446 -9.87 17.54 -6.87
N PHE A 447 -8.60 17.30 -6.67
CA PHE A 447 -7.53 17.63 -7.61
C PHE A 447 -6.42 16.59 -7.55
N LYS A 448 -6.03 16.08 -8.71
CA LYS A 448 -4.81 15.27 -8.82
C LYS A 448 -3.58 16.15 -8.65
N LYS A 449 -2.46 15.54 -8.31
CA LYS A 449 -1.16 16.20 -8.40
C LYS A 449 -0.90 16.63 -9.85
N MET A 450 -0.34 17.80 -10.04
CA MET A 450 -0.15 18.43 -11.33
C MET A 450 1.20 19.15 -11.40
N ASP A 451 1.66 19.42 -12.59
CA ASP A 451 2.85 20.26 -12.77
C ASP A 451 2.57 21.73 -12.39
N GLU A 452 3.62 22.52 -12.31
CA GLU A 452 3.55 23.92 -11.90
C GLU A 452 2.71 24.78 -12.84
N SER A 453 2.72 24.48 -14.12
CA SER A 453 1.95 25.22 -15.14
C SER A 453 0.46 25.02 -14.96
N LEU A 454 0.03 23.77 -14.75
CA LEU A 454 -1.36 23.44 -14.50
C LEU A 454 -1.84 23.94 -13.13
N ALA A 455 -0.95 23.95 -12.12
CA ALA A 455 -1.28 24.52 -10.80
C ALA A 455 -1.54 26.04 -10.89
N GLU A 456 -0.80 26.76 -11.73
CA GLU A 456 -1.07 28.15 -12.02
C GLU A 456 -2.40 28.34 -12.76
N GLU A 457 -2.70 27.48 -13.73
CA GLU A 457 -4.01 27.50 -14.42
C GLU A 457 -5.17 27.29 -13.43
N VAL A 458 -4.98 26.37 -12.47
CA VAL A 458 -5.95 26.16 -11.38
C VAL A 458 -6.13 27.42 -10.56
N LEU A 459 -5.08 28.15 -10.21
CA LEU A 459 -5.19 29.42 -9.47
C LEU A 459 -5.95 30.47 -10.27
N ILE A 460 -5.64 30.64 -11.55
CA ILE A 460 -6.33 31.59 -12.45
C ILE A 460 -7.83 31.30 -12.52
N ASN A 461 -8.19 30.02 -12.66
CA ASN A 461 -9.58 29.58 -12.84
C ASN A 461 -10.24 29.15 -11.52
N TYR A 462 -9.61 29.40 -10.37
CA TYR A 462 -10.03 28.86 -9.09
C TYR A 462 -11.47 29.22 -8.72
N GLY A 463 -11.93 30.40 -9.09
CA GLY A 463 -13.33 30.82 -8.87
C GLY A 463 -14.36 29.85 -9.45
N THR A 464 -14.08 29.21 -10.59
CA THR A 464 -14.97 28.21 -11.21
C THR A 464 -14.94 26.89 -10.44
N TYR A 465 -13.75 26.41 -10.07
CA TYR A 465 -13.62 25.18 -9.27
C TYR A 465 -14.23 25.33 -7.89
N ARG A 466 -14.06 26.50 -7.27
CA ARG A 466 -14.62 26.86 -5.97
C ARG A 466 -16.13 26.69 -5.92
N LEU A 467 -16.86 27.15 -6.92
CA LEU A 467 -18.32 27.04 -6.95
C LEU A 467 -18.79 25.59 -6.81
N ARG A 468 -18.12 24.66 -7.49
CA ARG A 468 -18.42 23.23 -7.39
C ARG A 468 -18.07 22.67 -6.01
N ILE A 469 -16.95 23.09 -5.44
CA ILE A 469 -16.52 22.69 -4.10
C ILE A 469 -17.48 23.19 -3.04
N ASP A 470 -17.91 24.46 -3.14
CA ASP A 470 -18.90 25.08 -2.26
C ASP A 470 -20.22 24.32 -2.28
N GLU A 471 -20.69 23.92 -3.47
CA GLU A 471 -21.91 23.12 -3.61
C GLU A 471 -21.81 21.77 -2.88
N ILE A 472 -20.69 21.06 -3.02
CA ILE A 472 -20.44 19.80 -2.33
C ILE A 472 -20.43 20.00 -0.81
N ILE A 473 -19.71 21.02 -0.33
CA ILE A 473 -19.60 21.33 1.11
C ILE A 473 -20.95 21.72 1.70
N ILE A 474 -21.74 22.56 1.00
CA ILE A 474 -23.08 22.96 1.43
C ILE A 474 -24.01 21.75 1.52
N ASN A 475 -23.95 20.86 0.54
CA ASN A 475 -24.79 19.67 0.55
C ASN A 475 -24.36 18.69 1.65
N ALA A 476 -23.06 18.51 1.90
CA ALA A 476 -22.56 17.73 3.02
C ALA A 476 -23.06 18.28 4.39
N LYS A 477 -22.97 19.60 4.59
CA LYS A 477 -23.44 20.26 5.84
C LYS A 477 -24.95 20.22 6.04
N LYS A 478 -25.77 19.98 5.00
CA LYS A 478 -27.23 19.79 5.15
C LYS A 478 -27.62 18.39 5.65
N ILE A 479 -26.69 17.45 5.64
CA ILE A 479 -26.90 16.08 6.12
C ILE A 479 -26.76 16.00 7.67
N LEU A 480 -26.11 17.01 8.28
CA LEU A 480 -26.10 17.26 9.73
C LEU A 480 -27.41 17.82 10.22
#